data_40194aae6a254551ca653100078bbf90
#
_entry.id   40194aae6a254551ca653100078bbf90
#
_cell.length_a   1.000
_cell.length_b   1.000
_cell.length_c   1.000
_cell.angle_alpha   90.00
_cell.angle_beta   90.00
_cell.angle_gamma   90.00
#
_symmetry.space_group_name_H-M   'P 1'
#
loop_
_entity.id
_entity.type
_entity.pdbx_description
1 polymer ?
#
loop_
_entity_poly.entity_id
_entity_poly.type
_entity_poly.pdbx_seq_one_letter_code
_entity_poly.pdbx_strand_id
1 'polypeptide(L)'
;DERWLQSVQEVMDYQPIAVFAPGNYIYDFFPGVKVSLFHGYPINKRGDEKDDHFSVRGWFDVYCTQGETSTLPFKELERKYGFFKVYETGWCKADTFVKERAHTPHNARPVVLYSSTFTKNITSAPHLFDTIKRLVREKNWDWIISFHPKFSDMEVLKKYKELAASCPNITFHE
;
A
#
# COMPACT_ATOMS: atom_id res chain seq x y z
N ASP A 1 -7.14 -28.02 0.24
CA ASP A 1 -6.51 -27.90 -1.08
C ASP A 1 -7.02 -26.64 -1.75
N GLU A 2 -6.11 -25.75 -2.13
CA GLU A 2 -6.45 -24.54 -2.86
C GLU A 2 -6.63 -24.88 -4.34
N ARG A 3 -7.77 -24.50 -4.91
CA ARG A 3 -8.03 -24.68 -6.33
C ARG A 3 -7.64 -23.41 -7.09
N TRP A 4 -6.72 -23.53 -8.02
CA TRP A 4 -6.32 -22.46 -8.92
C TRP A 4 -7.23 -22.45 -10.16
N LEU A 5 -8.06 -21.40 -10.30
CA LEU A 5 -8.91 -21.20 -11.49
C LEU A 5 -8.15 -20.31 -12.48
N GLN A 6 -8.05 -20.75 -13.74
CA GLN A 6 -7.22 -20.09 -14.76
C GLN A 6 -8.02 -19.40 -15.86
N SER A 7 -9.33 -19.55 -15.88
CA SER A 7 -10.20 -18.95 -16.89
C SER A 7 -11.49 -18.40 -16.29
N VAL A 8 -12.10 -17.48 -17.02
CA VAL A 8 -13.42 -16.93 -16.67
C VAL A 8 -14.47 -18.05 -16.61
N GLN A 9 -14.40 -19.01 -17.54
CA GLN A 9 -15.33 -20.14 -17.58
C GLN A 9 -15.23 -20.98 -16.31
N GLU A 10 -14.04 -21.26 -15.81
CA GLU A 10 -13.84 -22.00 -14.57
C GLU A 10 -14.41 -21.27 -13.36
N VAL A 11 -14.34 -19.93 -13.31
CA VAL A 11 -14.97 -19.13 -12.26
C VAL A 11 -16.49 -19.23 -12.35
N MET A 12 -17.04 -19.16 -13.56
CA MET A 12 -18.48 -19.31 -13.81
C MET A 12 -18.99 -20.71 -13.41
N ASP A 13 -18.24 -21.75 -13.72
CA ASP A 13 -18.58 -23.13 -13.39
C ASP A 13 -18.43 -23.42 -11.89
N TYR A 14 -17.47 -22.75 -11.23
CA TYR A 14 -17.24 -22.88 -9.79
C TYR A 14 -18.38 -22.31 -8.94
N GLN A 15 -19.14 -21.34 -9.45
CA GLN A 15 -20.26 -20.69 -8.78
C GLN A 15 -19.91 -20.19 -7.35
N PRO A 16 -18.91 -19.32 -7.16
CA PRO A 16 -18.53 -18.84 -5.84
C PRO A 16 -19.68 -18.09 -5.16
N ILE A 17 -19.83 -18.27 -3.85
CA ILE A 17 -20.78 -17.50 -3.02
C ILE A 17 -20.30 -16.03 -2.91
N ALA A 18 -18.98 -15.82 -2.85
CA ALA A 18 -18.37 -14.48 -2.83
C ALA A 18 -17.05 -14.48 -3.59
N VAL A 19 -16.74 -13.32 -4.20
CA VAL A 19 -15.46 -13.06 -4.87
C VAL A 19 -14.80 -11.87 -4.21
N PHE A 20 -13.59 -12.07 -3.70
CA PHE A 20 -12.80 -11.05 -3.03
C PHE A 20 -11.75 -10.51 -3.97
N ALA A 21 -11.72 -9.20 -4.17
CA ALA A 21 -10.74 -8.55 -5.03
C ALA A 21 -9.95 -7.47 -4.28
N PRO A 22 -8.62 -7.52 -4.30
CA PRO A 22 -7.78 -6.46 -3.75
C PRO A 22 -7.64 -5.27 -4.70
N GLY A 23 -7.96 -5.45 -5.99
CA GLY A 23 -7.94 -4.41 -7.02
C GLY A 23 -9.21 -3.58 -7.06
N ASN A 24 -9.19 -2.56 -7.93
CA ASN A 24 -10.33 -1.66 -8.13
C ASN A 24 -11.30 -2.15 -9.21
N TYR A 25 -11.16 -3.37 -9.67
CA TYR A 25 -11.96 -3.93 -10.75
C TYR A 25 -12.35 -5.37 -10.46
N ILE A 26 -13.59 -5.70 -10.80
CA ILE A 26 -14.13 -7.06 -10.81
C ILE A 26 -15.12 -7.16 -11.97
N TYR A 27 -15.26 -8.33 -12.56
CA TYR A 27 -16.28 -8.57 -13.57
C TYR A 27 -17.65 -8.61 -12.94
N ASP A 28 -18.58 -7.83 -13.46
CA ASP A 28 -19.98 -7.74 -12.98
C ASP A 28 -20.74 -9.07 -13.12
N PHE A 29 -20.41 -9.83 -14.16
CA PHE A 29 -21.01 -11.12 -14.45
C PHE A 29 -20.49 -12.30 -13.59
N PHE A 30 -19.45 -12.10 -12.76
CA PHE A 30 -19.02 -13.16 -11.85
C PHE A 30 -20.12 -13.45 -10.84
N PRO A 31 -20.42 -14.77 -10.58
CA PRO A 31 -21.42 -15.15 -9.60
C PRO A 31 -20.98 -14.80 -8.17
N GLY A 32 -21.95 -14.64 -7.28
CA GLY A 32 -21.75 -14.36 -5.87
C GLY A 32 -21.54 -12.88 -5.52
N VAL A 33 -21.37 -12.60 -4.24
CA VAL A 33 -21.14 -11.26 -3.68
C VAL A 33 -19.75 -10.78 -4.02
N LYS A 34 -19.63 -9.58 -4.56
CA LYS A 34 -18.35 -8.98 -4.96
C LYS A 34 -17.83 -8.07 -3.86
N VAL A 35 -16.69 -8.45 -3.27
CA VAL A 35 -16.12 -7.80 -2.10
C VAL A 35 -14.80 -7.12 -2.43
N SER A 36 -14.70 -5.82 -2.19
CA SER A 36 -13.47 -5.04 -2.33
C SER A 36 -12.69 -5.05 -1.01
N LEU A 37 -11.41 -5.47 -1.06
CA LEU A 37 -10.52 -5.53 0.11
C LEU A 37 -9.46 -4.44 0.14
N PHE A 38 -9.27 -3.69 -0.95
CA PHE A 38 -8.20 -2.72 -1.17
C PHE A 38 -6.77 -3.29 -1.01
N HIS A 39 -5.91 -3.06 -2.00
CA HIS A 39 -4.51 -3.51 -1.97
C HIS A 39 -3.56 -2.53 -1.26
N GLY A 40 -4.00 -1.29 -1.02
CA GLY A 40 -3.23 -0.24 -0.38
C GLY A 40 -4.11 0.72 0.41
N TYR A 41 -3.48 1.53 1.25
CA TYR A 41 -4.20 2.54 2.03
C TYR A 41 -4.43 3.79 1.17
N PRO A 42 -5.67 4.24 0.98
CA PRO A 42 -5.99 5.40 0.18
C PRO A 42 -5.77 6.68 1.00
N ILE A 43 -4.55 7.18 1.07
CA ILE A 43 -4.26 8.48 1.70
C ILE A 43 -3.62 9.40 0.65
N ASN A 44 -4.26 10.53 0.39
CA ASN A 44 -3.74 11.76 -0.24
C ASN A 44 -2.57 11.58 -1.23
N LYS A 45 -2.60 10.57 -2.07
CA LYS A 45 -1.52 10.29 -3.03
C LYS A 45 -1.49 11.26 -4.22
N ARG A 46 -2.58 11.97 -4.44
CA ARG A 46 -2.71 12.93 -5.53
C ARG A 46 -3.29 14.19 -4.94
N GLY A 47 -2.55 15.29 -5.00
CA GLY A 47 -2.92 16.59 -4.47
C GLY A 47 -3.94 17.36 -5.32
N ASP A 48 -4.76 16.68 -6.09
CA ASP A 48 -5.75 17.29 -6.96
C ASP A 48 -7.10 17.33 -6.24
N GLU A 49 -7.81 18.44 -6.39
CA GLU A 49 -9.15 18.69 -5.82
C GLU A 49 -10.21 17.66 -6.24
N LYS A 50 -9.91 16.82 -7.21
CA LYS A 50 -10.72 15.67 -7.60
C LYS A 50 -10.21 14.43 -6.89
N ASP A 51 -10.66 14.26 -5.68
CA ASP A 51 -10.27 13.14 -4.80
C ASP A 51 -10.79 11.80 -5.33
N ASP A 52 -10.08 11.27 -6.32
CA ASP A 52 -10.39 10.03 -7.00
C ASP A 52 -10.09 8.78 -6.13
N HIS A 53 -9.57 8.99 -4.91
CA HIS A 53 -9.24 7.91 -3.98
C HIS A 53 -10.48 7.28 -3.36
N PHE A 54 -11.50 8.08 -3.09
CA PHE A 54 -12.76 7.65 -2.50
C PHE A 54 -13.87 7.58 -3.55
N SER A 55 -13.56 7.16 -4.76
CA SER A 55 -14.55 6.92 -5.80
C SER A 55 -15.00 5.47 -5.83
N VAL A 56 -16.27 5.27 -6.13
CA VAL A 56 -16.80 3.94 -6.41
C VAL A 56 -16.23 3.46 -7.74
N ARG A 57 -15.46 2.37 -7.70
CA ARG A 57 -14.85 1.75 -8.86
C ARG A 57 -15.28 0.30 -8.93
N GLY A 58 -15.67 -0.12 -10.10
CA GLY A 58 -16.15 -1.48 -10.33
C GLY A 58 -17.53 -1.74 -9.75
N TRP A 59 -17.94 -2.98 -9.83
CA TRP A 59 -19.27 -3.47 -9.46
C TRP A 59 -19.22 -4.27 -8.15
N PHE A 60 -18.77 -3.61 -7.08
CA PHE A 60 -18.69 -4.23 -5.76
C PHE A 60 -20.00 -4.08 -5.01
N ASP A 61 -20.44 -5.16 -4.38
CA ASP A 61 -21.59 -5.18 -3.47
C ASP A 61 -21.18 -4.77 -2.05
N VAL A 62 -19.91 -5.01 -1.70
CA VAL A 62 -19.35 -4.73 -0.38
C VAL A 62 -17.97 -4.10 -0.50
N TYR A 63 -17.73 -3.02 0.25
CA TYR A 63 -16.42 -2.42 0.48
C TYR A 63 -15.98 -2.66 1.92
N CYS A 64 -14.87 -3.40 2.09
CA CYS A 64 -14.21 -3.64 3.37
C CYS A 64 -13.15 -2.56 3.59
N THR A 65 -13.48 -1.53 4.37
CA THR A 65 -12.60 -0.40 4.59
C THR A 65 -11.61 -0.64 5.73
N GLN A 66 -10.49 0.06 5.68
CA GLN A 66 -9.30 -0.23 6.50
C GLN A 66 -9.28 0.51 7.83
N GLY A 67 -10.09 1.56 7.96
CA GLY A 67 -10.18 2.39 9.16
C GLY A 67 -11.01 3.64 8.89
N GLU A 68 -11.25 4.44 9.91
CA GLU A 68 -12.16 5.59 9.90
C GLU A 68 -11.93 6.53 8.72
N THR A 69 -10.67 6.86 8.40
CA THR A 69 -10.30 7.76 7.30
C THR A 69 -10.81 7.30 5.94
N SER A 70 -10.90 5.99 5.70
CA SER A 70 -11.47 5.42 4.48
C SER A 70 -12.95 5.08 4.65
N THR A 71 -13.39 4.73 5.85
CA THR A 71 -14.76 4.33 6.13
C THR A 71 -15.74 5.48 5.95
N LEU A 72 -15.44 6.65 6.49
CA LEU A 72 -16.35 7.81 6.45
C LEU A 72 -16.68 8.23 5.00
N PRO A 73 -15.71 8.46 4.11
CA PRO A 73 -16.01 8.81 2.71
C PRO A 73 -16.79 7.71 1.98
N PHE A 74 -16.45 6.43 2.19
CA PHE A 74 -17.19 5.33 1.55
C PHE A 74 -18.61 5.17 2.10
N LYS A 75 -18.86 5.48 3.38
CA LYS A 75 -20.22 5.54 3.95
C LYS A 75 -21.07 6.66 3.34
N GLU A 76 -20.47 7.78 2.98
CA GLU A 76 -21.17 8.84 2.24
C GLU A 76 -21.55 8.38 0.83
N LEU A 77 -20.64 7.66 0.15
CA LEU A 77 -20.91 7.07 -1.17
C LEU A 77 -21.99 5.96 -1.07
N GLU A 78 -21.97 5.14 -0.03
CA GLU A 78 -23.05 4.15 0.24
C GLU A 78 -24.41 4.84 0.35
N ARG A 79 -24.50 5.93 1.13
CA ARG A 79 -25.73 6.73 1.26
C ARG A 79 -26.19 7.35 -0.05
N LYS A 80 -25.22 7.85 -0.85
CA LYS A 80 -25.46 8.49 -2.13
C LYS A 80 -25.98 7.54 -3.20
N TYR A 81 -25.37 6.36 -3.31
CA TYR A 81 -25.63 5.43 -4.40
C TYR A 81 -26.56 4.27 -4.04
N GLY A 82 -26.56 3.80 -2.81
CA GLY A 82 -27.53 2.84 -2.27
C GLY A 82 -27.35 1.39 -2.71
N PHE A 83 -26.49 1.08 -3.68
CA PHE A 83 -26.39 -0.26 -4.25
C PHE A 83 -25.30 -1.16 -3.63
N PHE A 84 -24.48 -0.66 -2.73
CA PHE A 84 -23.44 -1.42 -2.02
C PHE A 84 -23.46 -1.13 -0.53
N LYS A 85 -22.71 -1.94 0.23
CA LYS A 85 -22.53 -1.80 1.68
C LYS A 85 -21.08 -1.57 2.03
N VAL A 86 -20.85 -0.81 3.11
CA VAL A 86 -19.49 -0.50 3.60
C VAL A 86 -19.35 -1.02 5.03
N TYR A 87 -18.29 -1.78 5.28
CA TYR A 87 -17.92 -2.26 6.60
C TYR A 87 -16.48 -1.93 6.90
N GLU A 88 -16.22 -1.38 8.08
CA GLU A 88 -14.85 -1.24 8.58
C GLU A 88 -14.37 -2.59 9.11
N THR A 89 -13.44 -3.18 8.40
CA THR A 89 -12.91 -4.54 8.71
C THR A 89 -11.46 -4.51 9.14
N GLY A 90 -10.82 -3.35 9.05
CA GLY A 90 -9.37 -3.25 9.16
C GLY A 90 -8.67 -3.63 7.84
N TRP A 91 -7.37 -3.67 7.87
CA TRP A 91 -6.56 -4.00 6.70
C TRP A 91 -5.89 -5.37 6.85
N CYS A 92 -6.47 -6.38 6.21
CA CYS A 92 -6.02 -7.78 6.32
C CYS A 92 -4.52 -7.98 6.02
N LYS A 93 -3.94 -7.14 5.15
CA LYS A 93 -2.50 -7.15 4.89
C LYS A 93 -1.66 -6.77 6.13
N ALA A 94 -2.21 -5.98 7.05
CA ALA A 94 -1.53 -5.60 8.28
C ALA A 94 -1.56 -6.68 9.36
N ASP A 95 -2.47 -7.66 9.27
CA ASP A 95 -2.64 -8.69 10.30
C ASP A 95 -1.37 -9.53 10.50
N THR A 96 -0.63 -9.80 9.43
CA THR A 96 0.65 -10.51 9.48
C THR A 96 1.68 -9.74 10.32
N PHE A 97 1.76 -8.42 10.13
CA PHE A 97 2.71 -7.58 10.88
C PHE A 97 2.33 -7.45 12.35
N VAL A 98 1.04 -7.45 12.67
CA VAL A 98 0.57 -7.37 14.07
C VAL A 98 0.94 -8.64 14.83
N LYS A 99 0.81 -9.81 14.22
CA LYS A 99 1.20 -11.10 14.82
C LYS A 99 2.70 -11.20 15.08
N GLU A 100 3.52 -10.66 14.19
CA GLU A 100 4.99 -10.71 14.32
C GLU A 100 5.54 -9.68 15.32
N ARG A 101 4.81 -8.60 15.60
CA ARG A 101 5.26 -7.54 16.52
C ARG A 101 5.54 -7.99 17.94
N ALA A 102 4.94 -9.08 18.39
CA ALA A 102 5.17 -9.64 19.73
C ALA A 102 6.63 -10.10 19.96
N HIS A 103 7.45 -10.19 18.93
CA HIS A 103 8.81 -10.72 18.97
C HIS A 103 9.87 -9.77 18.39
N THR A 104 9.53 -8.51 18.15
CA THR A 104 10.52 -7.55 17.63
C THR A 104 11.51 -7.19 18.72
N PRO A 105 12.81 -7.50 18.57
CA PRO A 105 13.81 -7.14 19.56
C PRO A 105 13.91 -5.61 19.68
N HIS A 106 14.09 -5.14 20.91
CA HIS A 106 14.41 -3.74 21.15
C HIS A 106 15.79 -3.44 20.56
N ASN A 107 15.84 -2.66 19.49
CA ASN A 107 17.09 -2.20 18.93
C ASN A 107 17.81 -1.26 19.91
N ALA A 108 19.11 -1.42 20.05
CA ALA A 108 19.93 -0.55 20.91
C ALA A 108 19.96 0.92 20.41
N ARG A 109 19.68 1.11 19.11
CA ARG A 109 19.62 2.43 18.47
C ARG A 109 18.28 2.58 17.73
N PRO A 110 17.72 3.79 17.63
CA PRO A 110 16.57 4.02 16.79
C PRO A 110 16.83 3.61 15.34
N VAL A 111 15.87 2.94 14.72
CA VAL A 111 15.93 2.55 13.30
C VAL A 111 14.99 3.45 12.50
N VAL A 112 15.52 4.10 11.47
CA VAL A 112 14.77 4.96 10.56
C VAL A 112 14.60 4.25 9.23
N LEU A 113 13.36 3.95 8.85
CA LEU A 113 13.03 3.49 7.51
C LEU A 113 12.75 4.69 6.60
N TYR A 114 13.55 4.84 5.56
CA TYR A 114 13.25 5.75 4.46
C TYR A 114 12.86 4.96 3.21
N SER A 115 11.61 5.11 2.81
CA SER A 115 11.09 4.48 1.59
C SER A 115 10.51 5.56 0.67
N SER A 116 11.01 5.64 -0.56
CA SER A 116 10.57 6.65 -1.54
C SER A 116 9.71 6.03 -2.64
N THR A 117 8.68 6.78 -3.07
CA THR A 117 7.89 6.43 -4.24
C THR A 117 8.69 6.62 -5.54
N PHE A 118 8.26 5.97 -6.62
CA PHE A 118 8.92 6.02 -7.93
C PHE A 118 8.43 7.14 -8.84
N THR A 119 7.29 7.76 -8.54
CA THR A 119 6.69 8.79 -9.41
C THR A 119 7.49 10.09 -9.33
N LYS A 120 8.07 10.52 -10.46
CA LYS A 120 9.01 11.62 -10.56
C LYS A 120 8.56 12.92 -9.87
N ASN A 121 7.28 13.28 -10.00
CA ASN A 121 6.78 14.57 -9.50
C ASN A 121 6.39 14.54 -8.01
N ILE A 122 6.38 13.36 -7.37
CA ILE A 122 5.98 13.20 -5.96
C ILE A 122 7.00 12.43 -5.14
N THR A 123 8.12 12.01 -5.75
CA THR A 123 9.20 11.38 -5.00
C THR A 123 9.97 12.41 -4.17
N SER A 124 10.22 12.09 -2.91
CA SER A 124 11.03 12.92 -2.02
C SER A 124 12.53 12.67 -2.17
N ALA A 125 12.93 11.63 -2.91
CA ALA A 125 14.32 11.17 -2.95
C ALA A 125 15.36 12.24 -3.35
N PRO A 126 15.18 13.02 -4.43
CA PRO A 126 16.16 14.06 -4.78
C PRO A 126 16.20 15.19 -3.76
N HIS A 127 15.09 15.49 -3.09
CA HIS A 127 14.96 16.62 -2.18
C HIS A 127 15.47 16.33 -0.76
N LEU A 128 15.40 15.08 -0.32
CA LEU A 128 15.80 14.69 1.04
C LEU A 128 17.23 14.14 1.13
N PHE A 129 17.93 13.96 0.01
CA PHE A 129 19.25 13.34 0.00
C PHE A 129 20.23 14.02 0.96
N ASP A 130 20.40 15.34 0.88
CA ASP A 130 21.34 16.07 1.72
C ASP A 130 20.94 16.07 3.19
N THR A 131 19.64 16.11 3.48
CA THR A 131 19.12 16.00 4.85
C THR A 131 19.42 14.63 5.42
N ILE A 132 19.17 13.56 4.67
CA ILE A 132 19.44 12.18 5.11
C ILE A 132 20.95 11.98 5.29
N LYS A 133 21.76 12.42 4.34
CA LYS A 133 23.23 12.36 4.42
C LYS A 133 23.77 13.05 5.68
N ARG A 134 23.21 14.18 6.07
CA ARG A 134 23.57 14.89 7.29
C ARG A 134 23.14 14.11 8.53
N LEU A 135 21.87 13.68 8.60
CA LEU A 135 21.33 12.98 9.76
C LEU A 135 22.00 11.62 10.00
N VAL A 136 22.35 10.89 8.96
CA VAL A 136 23.10 9.62 9.03
C VAL A 136 24.43 9.79 9.79
N ARG A 137 25.08 10.94 9.62
CA ARG A 137 26.38 11.25 10.24
C ARG A 137 26.27 11.87 11.63
N GLU A 138 25.24 12.70 11.85
CA GLU A 138 25.07 13.45 13.09
C GLU A 138 24.35 12.65 14.19
N LYS A 139 23.48 11.70 13.78
CA LYS A 139 22.63 10.96 14.71
C LYS A 139 23.10 9.51 14.87
N ASN A 140 23.07 9.02 16.08
CA ASN A 140 23.34 7.60 16.39
C ASN A 140 22.10 6.72 16.09
N TRP A 141 21.67 6.72 14.81
CA TRP A 141 20.53 5.97 14.30
C TRP A 141 21.00 4.96 13.26
N ASP A 142 20.30 3.84 13.19
CA ASP A 142 20.42 2.91 12.07
C ASP A 142 19.38 3.27 11.00
N TRP A 143 19.76 3.09 9.75
CA TRP A 143 18.92 3.45 8.61
C TRP A 143 18.65 2.26 7.72
N ILE A 144 17.40 2.10 7.32
CA ILE A 144 16.98 1.21 6.24
C ILE A 144 16.47 2.12 5.11
N ILE A 145 17.17 2.10 3.98
CA ILE A 145 16.79 2.89 2.81
C ILE A 145 16.31 1.92 1.74
N SER A 146 15.06 2.08 1.30
CA SER A 146 14.46 1.22 0.29
C SER A 146 13.78 2.05 -0.78
N PHE A 147 14.06 1.74 -2.04
CA PHE A 147 13.41 2.35 -3.18
C PHE A 147 12.38 1.40 -3.80
N HIS A 148 11.32 1.99 -4.34
CA HIS A 148 10.34 1.22 -5.08
C HIS A 148 11.00 0.58 -6.33
N PRO A 149 10.72 -0.69 -6.70
CA PRO A 149 11.34 -1.36 -7.85
C PRO A 149 11.19 -0.65 -9.21
N LYS A 150 10.21 0.24 -9.33
CA LYS A 150 10.00 1.09 -10.53
C LYS A 150 10.72 2.45 -10.46
N PHE A 151 11.57 2.67 -9.45
CA PHE A 151 12.32 3.93 -9.35
C PHE A 151 13.35 4.01 -10.47
N SER A 152 13.29 5.06 -11.30
CA SER A 152 14.04 5.15 -12.54
C SER A 152 15.09 6.26 -12.57
N ASP A 153 15.19 7.11 -11.54
CA ASP A 153 16.22 8.13 -11.46
C ASP A 153 17.55 7.51 -11.00
N MET A 154 18.34 7.07 -11.97
CA MET A 154 19.60 6.37 -11.73
C MET A 154 20.68 7.26 -11.07
N GLU A 155 20.65 8.58 -11.28
CA GLU A 155 21.61 9.48 -10.63
C GLU A 155 21.31 9.60 -9.14
N VAL A 156 20.04 9.78 -8.78
CA VAL A 156 19.60 9.80 -7.39
C VAL A 156 19.88 8.46 -6.72
N LEU A 157 19.55 7.36 -7.37
CA LEU A 157 19.80 6.01 -6.86
C LEU A 157 21.28 5.77 -6.57
N LYS A 158 22.16 6.19 -7.49
CA LYS A 158 23.61 6.11 -7.33
C LYS A 158 24.10 6.85 -6.10
N LYS A 159 23.63 8.09 -5.87
CA LYS A 159 23.99 8.88 -4.69
C LYS A 159 23.63 8.16 -3.38
N TYR A 160 22.46 7.53 -3.29
CA TYR A 160 22.06 6.78 -2.11
C TYR A 160 22.87 5.49 -1.92
N LYS A 161 23.22 4.78 -2.99
CA LYS A 161 24.12 3.63 -2.93
C LYS A 161 25.51 4.00 -2.44
N GLU A 162 26.10 5.08 -2.96
CA GLU A 162 27.40 5.60 -2.53
C GLU A 162 27.37 6.02 -1.06
N LEU A 163 26.30 6.67 -0.62
CA LEU A 163 26.11 7.01 0.79
C LEU A 163 26.05 5.76 1.66
N ALA A 164 25.28 4.75 1.26
CA ALA A 164 25.17 3.49 2.00
C ALA A 164 26.52 2.75 2.06
N ALA A 165 27.28 2.73 0.96
CA ALA A 165 28.61 2.12 0.93
C ALA A 165 29.62 2.83 1.84
N SER A 166 29.41 4.12 2.14
CA SER A 166 30.31 4.92 3.00
C SER A 166 29.89 4.97 4.48
N CYS A 167 28.70 4.46 4.83
CA CYS A 167 28.14 4.58 6.17
C CYS A 167 27.66 3.22 6.68
N PRO A 168 28.33 2.61 7.70
CA PRO A 168 28.01 1.25 8.17
C PRO A 168 26.65 1.13 8.86
N ASN A 169 26.03 2.25 9.24
CA ASN A 169 24.72 2.31 9.86
C ASN A 169 23.57 2.42 8.84
N ILE A 170 23.84 2.19 7.54
CA ILE A 170 22.82 2.13 6.50
C ILE A 170 22.72 0.73 5.91
N THR A 171 21.51 0.19 5.90
CA THR A 171 21.12 -0.97 5.07
C THR A 171 20.34 -0.46 3.86
N PHE A 172 20.82 -0.77 2.66
CA PHE A 172 20.17 -0.34 1.42
C PHE A 172 19.50 -1.51 0.71
N HIS A 173 18.23 -1.34 0.35
CA HIS A 173 17.44 -2.32 -0.41
C HIS A 173 16.95 -1.72 -1.74
N GLU A 174 17.13 -2.48 -2.82
CA GLU A 174 16.56 -2.20 -4.16
C GLU A 174 15.28 -2.98 -4.36
#